data_91bf09fcd30e0104bcad6cf500000252
#
_entry.id   91bf09fcd30e0104bcad6cf500000252
#
_cell.length_a   1.000
_cell.length_b   1.000
_cell.length_c   1.000
_cell.angle_alpha   90.00
_cell.angle_beta   90.00
_cell.angle_gamma   90.00
#
_symmetry.space_group_name_H-M   'P 1'
#
loop_
_entity.id
_entity.type
_entity.pdbx_description
1 polymer ?
#
loop_
_entity_poly.entity_id
_entity_poly.type
_entity_poly.pdbx_seq_one_letter_code
_entity_poly.pdbx_strand_id
1 'polypeptide(L)'
;MNAHPVEQPRPALPRPPAKLWQLRLYVAGQTPKSLTAFANLTRICENHLSGRYDIEVVDLLEQPQLSHGDQILAIPTLVRKLPQPVLRVIGDLSNVERVLSGLDLRSAD
;
A
#
# COMPACT_ATOMS: atom_id res chain seq x y z
N MET A 1 -8.16 41.68 -18.97
CA MET A 1 -8.17 41.19 -18.74
C MET A 1 -7.82 40.47 -18.28
N ASN A 2 -8.12 40.13 -18.14
CA ASN A 2 -7.96 39.37 -17.74
C ASN A 2 -7.69 38.62 -17.23
N ALA A 3 -7.74 38.41 -17.05
CA ALA A 3 -7.61 37.69 -16.64
C ALA A 3 -7.35 36.87 -16.12
N HIS A 4 -7.27 36.57 -16.01
CA HIS A 4 -7.07 35.67 -15.59
C HIS A 4 -6.87 35.13 -14.76
N PRO A 5 -7.08 34.98 -14.62
CA PRO A 5 -7.08 34.36 -13.85
C PRO A 5 -6.66 33.69 -13.35
N VAL A 6 -6.65 33.46 -13.41
CA VAL A 6 -6.34 32.75 -12.97
C VAL A 6 -5.78 32.32 -12.31
N GLU A 7 -5.58 32.31 -12.18
CA GLU A 7 -5.12 31.80 -11.55
C GLU A 7 -5.05 31.60 -10.51
N GLN A 8 -5.47 31.19 -10.29
CA GLN A 8 -5.46 30.82 -9.27
C GLN A 8 -4.89 30.02 -8.95
N PRO A 9 -4.57 30.09 -8.38
CA PRO A 9 -3.85 29.34 -7.95
C PRO A 9 -4.38 28.35 -7.44
N ARG A 10 -4.21 27.49 -7.71
CA ARG A 10 -4.54 26.56 -7.20
C ARG A 10 -4.02 26.43 -6.08
N PRO A 11 -4.62 26.23 -5.35
CA PRO A 11 -4.30 25.96 -4.16
C PRO A 11 -3.48 24.95 -4.26
N ALA A 12 -2.69 25.01 -3.75
CA ALA A 12 -1.96 24.05 -3.71
C ALA A 12 -2.61 22.92 -3.67
N LEU A 13 -2.28 22.06 -4.40
CA LEU A 13 -2.69 20.88 -4.21
C LEU A 13 -2.47 20.52 -2.90
N PRO A 14 -3.30 19.80 -2.34
CA PRO A 14 -3.11 19.33 -1.04
C PRO A 14 -1.89 18.57 -1.09
N ARG A 15 -1.02 18.83 -0.27
CA ARG A 15 0.04 18.06 -0.13
C ARG A 15 -0.32 16.82 0.40
N PRO A 16 0.21 15.69 0.03
CA PRO A 16 -0.02 14.41 0.67
C PRO A 16 0.35 14.55 2.11
N PRO A 17 -0.32 13.87 3.01
CA PRO A 17 0.06 13.87 4.40
C PRO A 17 1.50 13.46 4.54
N ALA A 18 2.16 14.00 5.51
CA ALA A 18 3.56 13.71 5.69
C ALA A 18 3.83 12.24 5.85
N LYS A 19 2.86 11.46 6.30
CA LYS A 19 3.03 10.05 6.51
C LYS A 19 2.12 9.24 5.65
N LEU A 20 2.08 9.55 4.37
CA LEU A 20 1.32 8.73 3.46
C LEU A 20 1.99 7.38 3.31
N TRP A 21 1.22 6.34 3.51
CA TRP A 21 1.71 4.98 3.39
C TRP A 21 1.42 4.45 2.01
N GLN A 22 2.46 3.98 1.32
CA GLN A 22 2.30 3.36 0.02
C GLN A 22 2.60 1.88 0.18
N LEU A 23 1.59 1.08 -0.08
CA LEU A 23 1.66 -0.36 0.10
C LEU A 23 1.43 -1.04 -1.24
N ARG A 24 2.15 -2.14 -1.47
CA ARG A 24 1.98 -2.89 -2.70
C ARG A 24 1.76 -4.33 -2.33
N LEU A 25 0.68 -4.92 -2.84
CA LEU A 25 0.36 -6.31 -2.58
C LEU A 25 0.61 -7.11 -3.85
N TYR A 26 1.54 -8.05 -3.78
CA TYR A 26 1.85 -8.92 -4.90
C TYR A 26 1.02 -10.18 -4.81
N VAL A 27 0.32 -10.49 -5.89
CA VAL A 27 -0.54 -11.67 -5.97
C VAL A 27 -0.27 -12.41 -7.28
N ALA A 28 -0.80 -13.61 -7.40
CA ALA A 28 -0.72 -14.36 -8.63
C ALA A 28 -2.15 -14.78 -9.00
N GLY A 29 -2.82 -13.89 -9.72
CA GLY A 29 -4.19 -14.11 -10.10
C GLY A 29 -5.13 -13.90 -8.92
N GLN A 30 -6.38 -14.34 -9.12
CA GLN A 30 -7.40 -14.13 -8.09
C GLN A 30 -7.65 -15.43 -7.34
N THR A 31 -6.61 -15.93 -6.69
CA THR A 31 -6.76 -17.12 -5.87
C THR A 31 -7.46 -16.75 -4.57
N PRO A 32 -8.06 -17.72 -3.86
CA PRO A 32 -8.68 -17.44 -2.58
C PRO A 32 -7.73 -16.79 -1.60
N LYS A 33 -6.47 -17.22 -1.58
CA LYS A 33 -5.51 -16.66 -0.65
C LYS A 33 -5.19 -15.21 -0.98
N SER A 34 -5.09 -14.88 -2.28
CA SER A 34 -4.85 -13.51 -2.69
C SER A 34 -6.03 -12.60 -2.38
N LEU A 35 -7.25 -13.09 -2.61
CA LEU A 35 -8.42 -12.31 -2.29
C LEU A 35 -8.54 -12.06 -0.79
N THR A 36 -8.23 -13.09 0.01
CA THR A 36 -8.23 -12.96 1.46
C THR A 36 -7.19 -11.93 1.91
N ALA A 37 -6.00 -11.97 1.29
CA ALA A 37 -4.96 -11.02 1.65
C ALA A 37 -5.41 -9.59 1.37
N PHE A 38 -6.05 -9.36 0.22
CA PHE A 38 -6.50 -8.01 -0.10
C PHE A 38 -7.57 -7.53 0.87
N ALA A 39 -8.52 -8.40 1.21
CA ALA A 39 -9.59 -8.03 2.14
C ALA A 39 -9.01 -7.73 3.52
N ASN A 40 -8.07 -8.55 3.98
CA ASN A 40 -7.45 -8.32 5.28
C ASN A 40 -6.65 -7.02 5.28
N LEU A 41 -5.92 -6.75 4.20
CA LEU A 41 -5.12 -5.54 4.10
C LEU A 41 -6.01 -4.30 4.14
N THR A 42 -7.11 -4.33 3.40
CA THR A 42 -8.01 -3.18 3.37
C THR A 42 -8.54 -2.90 4.77
N ARG A 43 -8.94 -3.96 5.48
CA ARG A 43 -9.48 -3.77 6.82
C ARG A 43 -8.43 -3.21 7.77
N ILE A 44 -7.21 -3.72 7.69
CA ILE A 44 -6.14 -3.23 8.55
C ILE A 44 -5.86 -1.76 8.26
N CYS A 45 -5.80 -1.40 6.99
CA CYS A 45 -5.52 -0.02 6.62
C CYS A 45 -6.63 0.92 7.08
N GLU A 46 -7.89 0.50 6.94
CA GLU A 46 -8.97 1.35 7.39
C GLU A 46 -8.94 1.54 8.90
N ASN A 47 -8.54 0.52 9.63
CA ASN A 47 -8.52 0.62 11.08
C ASN A 47 -7.32 1.40 11.60
N HIS A 48 -6.21 1.39 10.89
CA HIS A 48 -4.96 1.95 11.43
C HIS A 48 -4.40 3.10 10.61
N LEU A 49 -4.80 3.24 9.37
CA LEU A 49 -4.24 4.26 8.48
C LEU A 49 -5.33 5.01 7.72
N SER A 50 -6.49 5.15 8.30
CA SER A 50 -7.62 5.74 7.61
C SER A 50 -7.22 7.08 6.99
N GLY A 51 -7.43 7.22 5.69
CA GLY A 51 -7.13 8.45 4.98
C GLY A 51 -5.66 8.70 4.70
N ARG A 52 -4.78 7.76 5.05
CA ARG A 52 -3.35 7.97 4.91
C ARG A 52 -2.64 6.83 4.20
N TYR A 53 -3.33 6.09 3.35
CA TYR A 53 -2.69 4.98 2.68
C TYR A 53 -3.13 4.88 1.24
N ASP A 54 -2.31 4.20 0.45
CA ASP A 54 -2.60 3.88 -0.92
C ASP A 54 -2.14 2.44 -1.16
N ILE A 55 -2.98 1.63 -1.74
CA ILE A 55 -2.68 0.23 -2.01
C ILE A 55 -2.63 0.00 -3.51
N GLU A 56 -1.53 -0.56 -3.97
CA GLU A 56 -1.40 -0.98 -5.34
C GLU A 56 -1.35 -2.50 -5.35
N VAL A 57 -2.16 -3.14 -6.19
CA VAL A 57 -2.14 -4.59 -6.30
C VAL A 57 -1.42 -4.94 -7.60
N VAL A 58 -0.42 -5.80 -7.51
CA VAL A 58 0.36 -6.22 -8.68
C VAL A 58 0.14 -7.70 -8.89
N ASP A 59 -0.42 -8.05 -10.04
CA ASP A 59 -0.65 -9.45 -10.41
C ASP A 59 0.56 -9.93 -11.19
N LEU A 60 1.33 -10.81 -10.58
CA LEU A 60 2.56 -11.29 -11.20
C LEU A 60 2.32 -12.26 -12.35
N LEU A 61 1.09 -12.72 -12.55
CA LEU A 61 0.78 -13.44 -13.76
C LEU A 61 0.74 -12.53 -14.96
N GLU A 62 0.41 -11.26 -14.74
CA GLU A 62 0.34 -10.30 -15.83
C GLU A 62 1.60 -9.46 -15.94
N GLN A 63 2.28 -9.22 -14.82
CA GLN A 63 3.46 -8.39 -14.82
C GLN A 63 4.58 -9.05 -14.03
N PRO A 64 5.06 -10.19 -14.48
CA PRO A 64 6.05 -10.96 -13.71
C PRO A 64 7.36 -10.21 -13.48
N GLN A 65 7.70 -9.28 -14.36
CA GLN A 65 8.95 -8.57 -14.20
C GLN A 65 8.96 -7.69 -12.96
N LEU A 66 7.80 -7.34 -12.42
CA LEU A 66 7.76 -6.47 -11.26
C LEU A 66 8.21 -7.15 -9.98
N SER A 67 8.32 -8.49 -9.99
CA SER A 67 8.79 -9.18 -8.81
C SER A 67 10.25 -8.89 -8.50
N HIS A 68 11.02 -8.48 -9.51
CA HIS A 68 12.46 -8.34 -9.31
C HIS A 68 12.81 -7.14 -8.46
N GLY A 69 12.10 -6.04 -8.63
CA GLY A 69 12.43 -4.82 -7.90
C GLY A 69 12.28 -4.96 -6.40
N ASP A 70 11.27 -5.69 -5.96
CA ASP A 70 11.03 -5.88 -4.54
C ASP A 70 11.48 -7.25 -4.05
N GLN A 71 12.11 -8.03 -4.93
CA GLN A 71 12.65 -9.34 -4.58
C GLN A 71 11.60 -10.25 -3.98
N ILE A 72 10.50 -10.42 -4.71
CA ILE A 72 9.37 -11.21 -4.22
C ILE A 72 9.69 -12.69 -4.36
N LEU A 73 9.69 -13.39 -3.24
CA LEU A 73 10.01 -14.82 -3.21
C LEU A 73 8.80 -15.70 -2.91
N ALA A 74 7.69 -15.11 -2.55
CA ALA A 74 6.48 -15.86 -2.21
C ALA A 74 5.27 -14.99 -2.50
N ILE A 75 4.09 -15.60 -2.55
CA ILE A 75 2.85 -14.90 -2.88
C ILE A 75 1.74 -15.45 -2.01
N PRO A 76 0.90 -14.60 -1.44
CA PRO A 76 0.93 -13.14 -1.54
C PRO A 76 2.00 -12.53 -0.65
N THR A 77 2.51 -11.40 -1.07
CA THR A 77 3.47 -10.65 -0.27
C THR A 77 3.07 -9.18 -0.26
N LEU A 78 3.04 -8.61 0.92
CA LEU A 78 2.76 -7.20 1.09
C LEU A 78 4.07 -6.47 1.30
N VAL A 79 4.26 -5.37 0.57
CA VAL A 79 5.47 -4.56 0.68
C VAL A 79 5.09 -3.15 1.08
N ARG A 80 5.73 -2.63 2.13
CA ARG A 80 5.59 -1.23 2.46
C ARG A 80 6.66 -0.48 1.69
N LYS A 81 6.22 0.30 0.70
CA LYS A 81 7.14 1.08 -0.12
C LYS A 81 7.48 2.40 0.56
N LEU A 82 6.51 2.99 1.20
CA LEU A 82 6.68 4.22 1.97
C LEU A 82 5.84 4.12 3.23
N PRO A 83 6.29 4.66 4.34
CA PRO A 83 7.59 5.30 4.54
C PRO A 83 8.72 4.29 4.55
N GLN A 84 9.90 4.75 4.29
CA GLN A 84 11.06 3.87 4.33
C GLN A 84 11.38 3.50 5.77
N PRO A 85 12.00 2.38 6.00
CA PRO A 85 12.55 1.43 5.03
C PRO A 85 11.48 0.55 4.42
N VAL A 86 11.84 -0.10 3.30
CA VAL A 86 10.94 -1.06 2.67
C VAL A 86 10.86 -2.30 3.54
N LEU A 87 9.65 -2.71 3.85
CA LEU A 87 9.41 -3.88 4.69
C LEU A 87 8.46 -4.83 3.96
N ARG A 88 8.51 -6.10 4.30
CA ARG A 88 7.69 -7.12 3.64
C ARG A 88 6.98 -7.99 4.65
N VAL A 89 5.77 -8.40 4.32
CA VAL A 89 5.03 -9.39 5.10
C VAL A 89 4.48 -10.42 4.12
N ILE A 90 4.80 -11.67 4.35
CA ILE A 90 4.38 -12.75 3.46
C ILE A 90 3.16 -13.44 4.06
N GLY A 91 2.20 -13.78 3.20
CA GLY A 91 1.06 -14.56 3.60
C GLY A 91 -0.25 -13.84 3.35
N ASP A 92 -1.33 -14.42 3.87
CA ASP A 92 -2.68 -13.91 3.61
C ASP A 92 -3.09 -12.77 4.53
N LEU A 93 -2.20 -12.32 5.39
CA LEU A 93 -2.40 -11.17 6.28
C LEU A 93 -3.53 -11.40 7.30
N SER A 94 -3.77 -12.65 7.64
CA SER A 94 -4.83 -12.95 8.61
C SER A 94 -4.43 -12.65 10.04
N ASN A 95 -3.14 -12.65 10.34
CA ASN A 95 -2.67 -12.35 11.69
C ASN A 95 -2.37 -10.85 11.77
N VAL A 96 -3.32 -10.10 12.32
CA VAL A 96 -3.21 -8.65 12.34
C VAL A 96 -1.97 -8.17 13.07
N GLU A 97 -1.66 -8.78 14.21
CA GLU A 97 -0.50 -8.31 14.97
C GLU A 97 0.79 -8.53 14.22
N ARG A 98 0.86 -9.64 13.49
CA ARG A 98 2.05 -9.90 12.70
C ARG A 98 2.19 -8.88 11.57
N VAL A 99 1.07 -8.47 10.97
CA VAL A 99 1.12 -7.47 9.92
C VAL A 99 1.54 -6.12 10.50
N LEU A 100 0.97 -5.73 11.63
CA LEU A 100 1.32 -4.46 12.23
C LEU A 100 2.79 -4.42 12.61
N SER A 101 3.28 -5.51 13.19
CA SER A 101 4.68 -5.60 13.57
C SER A 101 5.58 -5.62 12.34
N GLY A 102 5.21 -6.40 11.33
CA GLY A 102 6.03 -6.53 10.12
C GLY A 102 6.12 -5.25 9.32
N LEU A 103 5.09 -4.41 9.38
CA LEU A 103 5.11 -3.13 8.71
C LEU A 103 5.60 -2.01 9.63
N ASP A 104 5.92 -2.34 10.85
CA ASP A 104 6.32 -1.35 11.86
C ASP A 104 5.25 -0.27 11.99
N LEU A 105 4.00 -0.71 12.04
CA LEU A 105 2.88 0.19 12.12
C LEU A 105 2.46 0.34 13.56
N ARG A 106 2.47 1.57 14.06
CA ARG A 106 2.13 1.80 15.44
C ARG A 106 0.84 2.54 15.53
N SER A 107 0.02 2.10 16.44
CA SER A 107 -1.31 2.68 16.54
C SER A 107 -1.28 4.11 17.04
N ALA A 108 -0.26 4.51 17.69
CA ALA A 108 -0.22 5.85 18.23
C ALA A 108 0.00 6.89 17.15
N ASP A 109 0.35 6.48 16.01
CA ASP A 109 0.54 7.40 14.93
C ASP A 109 -0.72 7.64 14.17
#